data_d0c15c89f10481d9779ed501760cc705
#
_entry.id   d0c15c89f10481d9779ed501760cc705
#
_cell.length_a   1.000
_cell.length_b   1.000
_cell.length_c   1.000
_cell.angle_alpha   90.00
_cell.angle_beta   90.00
_cell.angle_gamma   90.00
#
_symmetry.space_group_name_H-M   'P 1'
#
loop_
_entity.id
_entity.type
_entity.pdbx_description
1 polymer ?
#
loop_
_entity_poly.entity_id
_entity_poly.type
_entity_poly.pdbx_seq_one_letter_code
_entity_poly.pdbx_strand_id
1 'polypeptide(L)'
;MEIVLKRIAKKNSYTIGRLYILKDEEVEREVHSSWMNPQLKRWFEHQIDAGKLTQERYFCDTLEPTWRNLKGVELQPEEVNVRLGRVSGKKAQKMKGTTAIPEGTYPLLVTKSPRFKEWLPYLQGVPDFEGIRIHAGNYPDDTQGCILVGENKVKGMVVNSRIWLHRLMKCISEAREK
;
A
#
# COMPACT_ATOMS: atom_id res chain seq x y z
N MET A 1 2.22 8.66 12.88
CA MET A 1 1.62 8.76 11.51
C MET A 1 1.43 7.37 10.96
N GLU A 2 0.30 7.14 10.33
CA GLU A 2 -0.01 5.88 9.66
C GLU A 2 -0.35 6.17 8.20
N ILE A 3 0.14 5.34 7.30
CA ILE A 3 -0.15 5.43 5.87
C ILE A 3 -1.03 4.25 5.51
N VAL A 4 -2.19 4.53 4.94
CA VAL A 4 -3.16 3.50 4.55
C VAL A 4 -3.29 3.49 3.04
N LEU A 5 -3.04 2.33 2.44
CA LEU A 5 -3.26 2.10 1.02
C LEU A 5 -4.52 1.26 0.85
N LYS A 6 -5.53 1.84 0.22
CA LYS A 6 -6.76 1.14 -0.16
C LYS A 6 -6.74 0.86 -1.66
N ARG A 7 -6.70 -0.39 -2.04
CA ARG A 7 -6.78 -0.79 -3.45
C ARG A 7 -8.21 -0.63 -3.95
N ILE A 8 -8.38 0.11 -5.03
CA ILE A 8 -9.71 0.45 -5.58
C ILE A 8 -9.98 -0.18 -6.94
N ALA A 9 -8.95 -0.59 -7.67
CA ALA A 9 -9.10 -1.23 -8.98
C ALA A 9 -8.03 -2.31 -9.15
N LYS A 10 -8.48 -3.55 -9.17
CA LYS A 10 -7.63 -4.73 -9.37
C LYS A 10 -7.83 -5.23 -10.79
N LYS A 11 -6.91 -4.89 -11.67
CA LYS A 11 -6.96 -5.23 -13.09
C LYS A 11 -6.02 -6.39 -13.42
N ASN A 12 -6.05 -6.84 -14.67
CA ASN A 12 -5.27 -7.99 -15.12
C ASN A 12 -3.76 -7.80 -14.97
N SER A 13 -3.26 -6.61 -15.28
CA SER A 13 -1.84 -6.32 -15.35
C SER A 13 -1.38 -5.23 -14.37
N TYR A 14 -2.30 -4.65 -13.60
CA TYR A 14 -1.97 -3.60 -12.65
C TYR A 14 -3.05 -3.44 -11.59
N THR A 15 -2.68 -2.76 -10.50
CA THR A 15 -3.57 -2.44 -9.40
C THR A 15 -3.48 -0.95 -9.09
N ILE A 16 -4.63 -0.28 -9.05
CA ILE A 16 -4.74 1.12 -8.63
C ILE A 16 -5.23 1.18 -7.20
N GLY A 17 -4.60 2.04 -6.40
CA GLY A 17 -5.01 2.30 -5.04
C GLY A 17 -5.07 3.78 -4.72
N ARG A 18 -5.55 4.08 -3.54
CA ARG A 18 -5.52 5.41 -2.93
C ARG A 18 -4.75 5.34 -1.63
N LEU A 19 -3.88 6.31 -1.44
CA LEU A 19 -3.05 6.43 -0.26
C LEU A 19 -3.60 7.53 0.64
N TYR A 20 -3.81 7.20 1.91
CA TYR A 20 -4.32 8.10 2.94
C TYR A 20 -3.28 8.26 4.02
N ILE A 21 -3.21 9.44 4.61
CA ILE A 21 -2.32 9.73 5.74
C ILE A 21 -3.16 10.06 6.97
N LEU A 22 -2.96 9.26 8.03
CA LEU A 22 -3.55 9.48 9.34
C LEU A 22 -2.49 10.05 10.27
N LYS A 23 -2.84 11.13 10.96
CA LYS A 23 -1.94 11.77 11.94
C LYS A 23 -1.92 10.99 13.26
N ASP A 24 -0.88 11.16 14.04
CA ASP A 24 -0.67 10.43 15.30
C ASP A 24 -1.85 10.54 16.28
N GLU A 25 -2.45 11.70 16.37
CA GLU A 25 -3.62 11.93 17.25
C GLU A 25 -4.81 11.02 16.90
N GLU A 26 -4.94 10.64 15.65
CA GLU A 26 -6.02 9.79 15.15
C GLU A 26 -5.68 8.30 15.36
N VAL A 27 -4.42 7.96 15.35
CA VAL A 27 -3.90 6.61 15.59
C VAL A 27 -3.91 6.31 17.10
N GLU A 28 -3.48 7.23 17.94
CA GLU A 28 -3.40 7.05 19.38
C GLU A 28 -4.73 6.72 20.04
N ARG A 29 -5.83 7.29 19.56
CA ARG A 29 -7.16 7.00 20.10
C ARG A 29 -7.59 5.54 19.92
N GLU A 30 -7.05 4.85 18.95
CA GLU A 30 -7.35 3.43 18.72
C GLU A 30 -6.36 2.50 19.40
N VAL A 31 -5.12 2.91 19.50
CA VAL A 31 -4.07 2.13 20.16
C VAL A 31 -4.30 2.07 21.67
N HIS A 32 -4.87 3.11 22.28
CA HIS A 32 -5.13 3.14 23.71
C HIS A 32 -6.06 2.02 24.21
N SER A 33 -7.03 1.62 23.41
CA SER A 33 -7.94 0.52 23.79
C SER A 33 -7.32 -0.87 23.62
N SER A 34 -6.22 -0.99 22.90
CA SER A 34 -5.59 -2.27 22.54
C SER A 34 -4.24 -2.53 23.23
N TRP A 35 -3.77 -1.61 24.05
CA TRP A 35 -2.43 -1.65 24.67
C TRP A 35 -2.16 -2.90 25.51
N MET A 36 -3.19 -3.47 26.07
CA MET A 36 -3.07 -4.60 26.99
C MET A 36 -3.11 -5.98 26.31
N ASN A 37 -3.38 -6.06 25.03
CA ASN A 37 -3.47 -7.34 24.32
C ASN A 37 -2.86 -7.26 22.89
N PRO A 38 -1.71 -7.92 22.67
CA PRO A 38 -1.06 -7.91 21.34
C PRO A 38 -1.90 -8.48 20.21
N GLN A 39 -2.83 -9.39 20.50
CA GLN A 39 -3.72 -9.95 19.49
C GLN A 39 -4.79 -8.94 19.08
N LEU A 40 -5.33 -8.18 20.03
CA LEU A 40 -6.25 -7.10 19.75
C LEU A 40 -5.56 -5.97 18.97
N LYS A 41 -4.31 -5.69 19.30
CA LYS A 41 -3.52 -4.69 18.57
C LYS A 41 -3.40 -5.06 17.10
N ARG A 42 -3.06 -6.31 16.78
CA ARG A 42 -3.01 -6.80 15.39
C ARG A 42 -4.37 -6.73 14.72
N TRP A 43 -5.42 -7.04 15.42
CA TRP A 43 -6.78 -6.99 14.89
C TRP A 43 -7.18 -5.54 14.57
N PHE A 44 -6.88 -4.60 15.44
CA PHE A 44 -7.12 -3.17 15.19
C PHE A 44 -6.26 -2.61 14.05
N GLU A 45 -5.01 -3.01 13.98
CA GLU A 45 -4.11 -2.61 12.90
C GLU A 45 -4.59 -3.09 11.52
N HIS A 46 -5.32 -4.21 11.48
CA HIS A 46 -5.87 -4.74 10.24
C HIS A 46 -7.27 -4.20 9.92
N GLN A 47 -7.95 -3.58 10.86
CA GLN A 47 -9.29 -3.07 10.67
C GLN A 47 -9.35 -1.56 10.88
N ILE A 48 -8.63 -0.83 10.07
CA ILE A 48 -8.82 0.61 10.04
C ILE A 48 -10.25 0.88 9.59
N ASP A 49 -10.99 1.60 10.43
CA ASP A 49 -12.35 2.00 10.10
C ASP A 49 -12.36 2.75 8.77
N ALA A 50 -13.11 2.23 7.80
CA ALA A 50 -13.26 2.86 6.50
C ALA A 50 -13.77 4.29 6.60
N GLY A 51 -14.49 4.64 7.67
CA GLY A 51 -14.93 6.01 7.97
C GLY A 51 -13.80 7.00 8.20
N LYS A 52 -12.59 6.52 8.52
CA LYS A 52 -11.40 7.37 8.66
C LYS A 52 -10.71 7.69 7.35
N LEU A 53 -11.03 6.97 6.29
CA LEU A 53 -10.48 7.19 4.97
C LEU A 53 -11.28 8.28 4.24
N THR A 54 -11.23 9.49 4.77
CA THR A 54 -11.96 10.65 4.25
C THR A 54 -11.20 11.37 3.16
N GLN A 55 -11.88 12.22 2.40
CA GLN A 55 -11.27 13.03 1.35
C GLN A 55 -10.16 13.95 1.92
N GLU A 56 -10.29 14.42 3.14
CA GLU A 56 -9.29 15.28 3.79
C GLU A 56 -7.98 14.54 4.06
N ARG A 57 -8.03 13.23 4.27
CA ARG A 57 -6.88 12.37 4.52
C ARG A 57 -6.32 11.74 3.27
N TYR A 58 -7.05 11.80 2.18
CA TYR A 58 -6.58 11.34 0.88
C TYR A 58 -5.35 12.13 0.45
N PHE A 59 -4.29 11.42 0.06
CA PHE A 59 -3.02 12.02 -0.28
C PHE A 59 -2.70 11.93 -1.78
N CYS A 60 -2.66 10.71 -2.32
CA CYS A 60 -2.39 10.49 -3.74
C CYS A 60 -2.89 9.11 -4.16
N ASP A 61 -2.73 8.81 -5.44
CA ASP A 61 -3.01 7.48 -5.97
C ASP A 61 -1.75 6.62 -5.97
N THR A 62 -1.95 5.31 -6.10
CA THR A 62 -0.87 4.34 -6.16
C THR A 62 -1.04 3.41 -7.37
N LEU A 63 0.09 2.90 -7.84
CA LEU A 63 0.13 1.89 -8.88
C LEU A 63 1.03 0.74 -8.41
N GLU A 64 0.50 -0.46 -8.53
CA GLU A 64 1.19 -1.69 -8.19
C GLU A 64 1.06 -2.69 -9.34
N PRO A 65 1.87 -3.76 -9.34
CA PRO A 65 1.63 -4.89 -10.25
C PRO A 65 0.28 -5.56 -9.99
N THR A 66 0.02 -6.66 -10.65
CA THR A 66 -1.22 -7.43 -10.51
C THR A 66 -1.45 -7.87 -9.06
N TRP A 67 -2.61 -7.55 -8.52
CA TRP A 67 -3.06 -8.13 -7.26
C TRP A 67 -3.40 -9.60 -7.45
N ARG A 68 -2.92 -10.43 -6.53
CA ARG A 68 -3.23 -11.85 -6.48
C ARG A 68 -3.69 -12.19 -5.07
N ASN A 69 -4.58 -13.15 -4.96
CA ASN A 69 -5.13 -13.54 -3.65
C ASN A 69 -4.12 -14.40 -2.85
N LEU A 70 -3.01 -13.79 -2.45
CA LEU A 70 -1.91 -14.47 -1.78
C LEU A 70 -2.29 -14.99 -0.39
N LYS A 71 -3.25 -14.35 0.27
CA LYS A 71 -3.70 -14.72 1.62
C LYS A 71 -4.94 -15.60 1.63
N GLY A 72 -5.55 -15.84 0.47
CA GLY A 72 -6.78 -16.61 0.39
C GLY A 72 -7.99 -15.90 0.99
N VAL A 73 -8.02 -14.56 0.93
CA VAL A 73 -9.17 -13.78 1.43
C VAL A 73 -10.39 -14.00 0.55
N GLU A 74 -11.57 -13.90 1.14
CA GLU A 74 -12.81 -14.00 0.38
C GLU A 74 -12.98 -12.76 -0.51
N LEU A 75 -13.27 -12.99 -1.79
CA LEU A 75 -13.44 -11.91 -2.76
C LEU A 75 -14.88 -11.42 -2.78
N GLN A 76 -15.06 -10.11 -2.90
CA GLN A 76 -16.37 -9.52 -3.14
C GLN A 76 -16.87 -9.87 -4.56
N PRO A 77 -18.17 -9.91 -4.82
CA PRO A 77 -18.69 -10.28 -6.15
C PRO A 77 -18.13 -9.45 -7.29
N GLU A 78 -17.94 -8.17 -7.09
CA GLU A 78 -17.35 -7.27 -8.09
C GLU A 78 -15.89 -7.59 -8.40
N GLU A 79 -15.15 -8.16 -7.45
CA GLU A 79 -13.76 -8.56 -7.63
C GLU A 79 -13.61 -9.86 -8.42
N VAL A 80 -14.62 -10.71 -8.38
CA VAL A 80 -14.65 -11.97 -9.13
C VAL A 80 -14.76 -11.72 -10.63
N ASN A 81 -15.43 -10.64 -11.01
CA ASN A 81 -15.60 -10.24 -12.41
C ASN A 81 -14.39 -9.56 -13.00
N VAL A 82 -13.48 -9.09 -12.18
CA VAL A 82 -12.20 -8.62 -12.64
C VAL A 82 -11.37 -9.85 -12.97
N ARG A 83 -10.76 -9.89 -14.13
CA ARG A 83 -9.97 -11.02 -14.66
C ARG A 83 -8.79 -11.42 -13.77
N LEU A 84 -9.01 -11.54 -12.48
CA LEU A 84 -8.04 -12.02 -11.50
C LEU A 84 -7.90 -13.54 -11.53
N GLY A 85 -8.37 -14.15 -12.60
CA GLY A 85 -8.49 -15.59 -12.65
C GLY A 85 -9.62 -16.06 -11.71
N ARG A 86 -10.26 -17.02 -11.99
CA ARG A 86 -11.38 -17.82 -11.53
C ARG A 86 -11.39 -18.16 -10.04
N VAL A 87 -10.95 -17.25 -9.15
CA VAL A 87 -10.57 -17.71 -7.82
C VAL A 87 -11.29 -16.90 -6.76
N SER A 88 -12.54 -17.21 -6.60
CA SER A 88 -13.28 -16.81 -5.41
C SER A 88 -12.68 -17.49 -4.18
N GLY A 89 -12.05 -16.74 -3.31
CA GLY A 89 -11.53 -17.20 -2.02
C GLY A 89 -10.34 -18.14 -2.01
N LYS A 90 -9.85 -18.60 -3.16
CA LYS A 90 -8.68 -19.48 -3.21
C LYS A 90 -7.38 -18.71 -3.15
N LYS A 91 -6.43 -19.23 -2.39
CA LYS A 91 -5.07 -18.69 -2.32
C LYS A 91 -4.37 -18.81 -3.67
N ALA A 92 -3.91 -17.70 -4.22
CA ALA A 92 -3.11 -17.65 -5.45
C ALA A 92 -1.63 -17.79 -5.14
N GLN A 93 -0.85 -18.15 -6.17
CA GLN A 93 0.61 -18.19 -6.08
C GLN A 93 1.20 -16.86 -6.54
N LYS A 94 2.28 -16.44 -5.86
CA LYS A 94 3.06 -15.29 -6.29
C LYS A 94 3.74 -15.58 -7.62
N MET A 95 3.59 -14.66 -8.57
CA MET A 95 4.36 -14.63 -9.81
C MET A 95 5.45 -13.57 -9.69
N LYS A 96 6.70 -13.99 -9.69
CA LYS A 96 7.85 -13.11 -9.49
C LYS A 96 7.86 -11.93 -10.47
N GLY A 97 8.04 -10.73 -9.94
CA GLY A 97 8.16 -9.50 -10.73
C GLY A 97 6.85 -8.87 -11.18
N THR A 98 5.72 -9.59 -11.09
CA THR A 98 4.41 -9.12 -11.57
C THR A 98 3.30 -9.23 -10.52
N THR A 99 3.66 -9.27 -9.25
CA THR A 99 2.69 -9.45 -8.16
C THR A 99 2.78 -8.32 -7.15
N ALA A 100 1.63 -7.73 -6.82
CA ALA A 100 1.52 -6.80 -5.69
C ALA A 100 1.71 -7.53 -4.36
N ILE A 101 2.19 -6.82 -3.35
CA ILE A 101 2.41 -7.38 -2.01
C ILE A 101 1.10 -7.82 -1.36
N PRO A 102 1.12 -8.81 -0.45
CA PRO A 102 -0.08 -9.21 0.27
C PRO A 102 -0.59 -8.09 1.19
N GLU A 103 -1.87 -8.10 1.46
CA GLU A 103 -2.48 -7.23 2.47
C GLU A 103 -1.80 -7.45 3.82
N GLY A 104 -1.65 -6.38 4.58
CA GLY A 104 -1.06 -6.46 5.91
C GLY A 104 -0.67 -5.10 6.44
N THR A 105 -0.14 -5.11 7.66
CA THR A 105 0.42 -3.94 8.32
C THR A 105 1.92 -4.12 8.42
N TYR A 106 2.67 -3.20 7.88
CA TYR A 106 4.13 -3.29 7.79
C TYR A 106 4.77 -2.07 8.44
N PRO A 107 5.83 -2.27 9.25
CA PRO A 107 6.64 -1.14 9.70
C PRO A 107 7.23 -0.39 8.51
N LEU A 108 7.15 0.93 8.54
CA LEU A 108 7.69 1.80 7.51
C LEU A 108 8.95 2.48 8.03
N LEU A 109 10.05 2.24 7.36
CA LEU A 109 11.34 2.85 7.65
C LEU A 109 11.75 3.72 6.48
N VAL A 110 12.67 4.66 6.71
CA VAL A 110 13.31 5.41 5.61
C VAL A 110 14.77 4.99 5.58
N THR A 111 15.16 4.32 4.51
CA THR A 111 16.53 3.84 4.32
C THR A 111 17.00 4.17 2.91
N LYS A 112 18.32 4.16 2.72
CA LYS A 112 18.89 4.39 1.40
C LYS A 112 18.73 3.15 0.53
N SER A 113 18.09 3.31 -0.61
CA SER A 113 17.91 2.24 -1.58
C SER A 113 19.25 1.94 -2.28
N PRO A 114 19.73 0.68 -2.28
CA PRO A 114 20.90 0.31 -3.07
C PRO A 114 20.68 0.48 -4.57
N ARG A 115 19.47 0.21 -5.04
CA ARG A 115 19.11 0.28 -6.46
C ARG A 115 18.96 1.72 -6.95
N PHE A 116 18.18 2.54 -6.22
CA PHE A 116 17.86 3.90 -6.64
C PHE A 116 18.85 4.93 -6.10
N LYS A 117 19.69 4.53 -5.14
CA LYS A 117 20.71 5.39 -4.50
C LYS A 117 20.14 6.65 -3.86
N GLU A 118 18.89 6.59 -3.44
CA GLU A 118 18.18 7.66 -2.74
C GLU A 118 17.46 7.12 -1.50
N TRP A 119 17.14 8.00 -0.56
CA TRP A 119 16.41 7.67 0.63
C TRP A 119 14.93 7.51 0.28
N LEU A 120 14.38 6.33 0.55
CA LEU A 120 13.01 5.97 0.20
C LEU A 120 12.32 5.25 1.35
N PRO A 121 10.98 5.34 1.43
CA PRO A 121 10.22 4.51 2.36
C PRO A 121 10.47 3.02 2.06
N TYR A 122 10.67 2.25 3.11
CA TYR A 122 10.93 0.82 3.06
C TYR A 122 9.92 0.09 3.94
N LEU A 123 9.23 -0.89 3.38
CA LEU A 123 8.29 -1.75 4.10
C LEU A 123 9.01 -2.99 4.60
N GLN A 124 9.12 -3.11 5.93
CA GLN A 124 9.84 -4.20 6.57
C GLN A 124 8.97 -5.44 6.73
N GLY A 125 9.55 -6.61 6.46
CA GLY A 125 8.93 -7.89 6.79
C GLY A 125 7.74 -8.28 5.92
N VAL A 126 7.71 -7.85 4.66
CA VAL A 126 6.67 -8.27 3.72
C VAL A 126 6.87 -9.75 3.37
N PRO A 127 5.89 -10.63 3.66
CA PRO A 127 6.04 -12.08 3.40
C PRO A 127 6.33 -12.37 1.92
N ASP A 128 7.33 -13.19 1.67
CA ASP A 128 7.77 -13.64 0.33
C ASP A 128 8.26 -12.54 -0.60
N PHE A 129 8.55 -11.37 -0.07
CA PHE A 129 9.10 -10.22 -0.80
C PHE A 129 10.32 -9.67 -0.08
N GLU A 130 11.23 -9.09 -0.85
CA GLU A 130 12.41 -8.39 -0.34
C GLU A 130 12.54 -7.02 -1.00
N GLY A 131 13.02 -6.06 -0.25
CA GLY A 131 13.30 -4.72 -0.78
C GLY A 131 12.08 -3.93 -1.23
N ILE A 132 10.93 -4.15 -0.60
CA ILE A 132 9.71 -3.44 -0.95
C ILE A 132 9.78 -1.99 -0.47
N ARG A 133 9.59 -1.08 -1.40
CA ARG A 133 9.66 0.36 -1.17
C ARG A 133 8.48 1.08 -1.81
N ILE A 134 8.31 2.33 -1.44
CA ILE A 134 7.51 3.29 -2.19
C ILE A 134 8.51 4.11 -3.01
N HIS A 135 8.33 4.15 -4.33
CA HIS A 135 9.22 4.93 -5.20
C HIS A 135 8.47 5.54 -6.39
N ALA A 136 9.18 6.28 -7.21
CA ALA A 136 8.61 6.89 -8.40
C ALA A 136 8.62 5.93 -9.59
N GLY A 137 7.65 6.09 -10.45
CA GLY A 137 7.49 5.36 -11.70
C GLY A 137 6.13 5.69 -12.31
N ASN A 138 5.92 5.33 -13.57
CA ASN A 138 4.69 5.67 -14.28
C ASN A 138 3.87 4.44 -14.71
N TYR A 139 4.53 3.34 -15.00
CA TYR A 139 3.91 2.14 -15.55
C TYR A 139 4.05 0.93 -14.61
N PRO A 140 3.18 -0.07 -14.73
CA PRO A 140 3.31 -1.29 -13.91
C PRO A 140 4.67 -1.97 -14.05
N ASP A 141 5.29 -1.90 -15.23
CA ASP A 141 6.60 -2.49 -15.49
C ASP A 141 7.76 -1.74 -14.81
N ASP A 142 7.50 -0.55 -14.27
CA ASP A 142 8.48 0.20 -13.48
C ASP A 142 8.67 -0.36 -12.07
N THR A 143 7.93 -1.40 -11.71
CA THR A 143 8.03 -2.03 -10.40
C THR A 143 7.87 -3.54 -10.46
N GLN A 144 8.49 -4.23 -9.51
CA GLN A 144 8.37 -5.69 -9.35
C GLN A 144 7.63 -6.07 -8.04
N GLY A 145 6.90 -5.15 -7.47
CA GLY A 145 6.18 -5.33 -6.20
C GLY A 145 6.15 -4.07 -5.36
N CYS A 146 7.07 -3.15 -5.58
CA CYS A 146 7.07 -1.86 -4.92
C CYS A 146 5.84 -1.02 -5.31
N ILE A 147 5.50 -0.09 -4.44
CA ILE A 147 4.35 0.78 -4.60
C ILE A 147 4.79 2.07 -5.29
N LEU A 148 4.20 2.37 -6.43
CA LEU A 148 4.39 3.64 -7.12
C LEU A 148 3.34 4.64 -6.66
N VAL A 149 3.73 5.88 -6.44
CA VAL A 149 2.82 6.97 -6.09
C VAL A 149 2.65 7.95 -7.25
N GLY A 150 1.52 8.63 -7.32
CA GLY A 150 1.24 9.61 -8.37
C GLY A 150 -0.24 9.93 -8.47
N GLU A 151 -0.66 10.30 -9.67
CA GLU A 151 -2.05 10.62 -9.99
C GLU A 151 -2.60 9.66 -11.04
N ASN A 152 -3.73 9.06 -10.75
CA ASN A 152 -4.44 8.16 -11.66
C ASN A 152 -5.30 8.95 -12.66
N LYS A 153 -4.66 9.64 -13.59
CA LYS A 153 -5.33 10.44 -14.63
C LYS A 153 -5.38 9.75 -15.98
N VAL A 154 -4.50 8.78 -16.20
CA VAL A 154 -4.40 8.02 -17.44
C VAL A 154 -4.52 6.54 -17.10
N LYS A 155 -5.32 5.80 -17.87
CA LYS A 155 -5.58 4.38 -17.64
C LYS A 155 -4.29 3.56 -17.63
N GLY A 156 -4.10 2.79 -16.56
CA GLY A 156 -2.98 1.86 -16.44
C GLY A 156 -1.65 2.49 -16.09
N MET A 157 -1.63 3.76 -15.68
CA MET A 157 -0.41 4.44 -15.26
C MET A 157 -0.70 5.50 -14.20
N VAL A 158 0.35 6.01 -13.58
CA VAL A 158 0.31 7.21 -12.75
C VAL A 158 1.20 8.29 -13.33
N VAL A 159 0.81 9.54 -13.16
CA VAL A 159 1.56 10.71 -13.61
C VAL A 159 1.98 11.55 -12.40
N ASN A 160 2.92 12.48 -12.61
CA ASN A 160 3.48 13.33 -11.56
C ASN A 160 4.07 12.56 -10.36
N SER A 161 4.58 11.37 -10.62
CA SER A 161 5.05 10.46 -9.57
C SER A 161 6.17 11.05 -8.71
N ARG A 162 7.15 11.73 -9.33
CA ARG A 162 8.26 12.37 -8.60
C ARG A 162 7.78 13.45 -7.64
N ILE A 163 6.80 14.25 -8.04
CA ILE A 163 6.23 15.31 -7.20
C ILE A 163 5.57 14.71 -5.98
N TRP A 164 4.77 13.66 -6.17
CA TRP A 164 4.06 13.01 -5.07
C TRP A 164 4.99 12.24 -4.14
N LEU A 165 6.02 11.61 -4.68
CA LEU A 165 7.05 10.98 -3.86
C LEU A 165 7.77 12.01 -2.98
N HIS A 166 8.13 13.16 -3.53
CA HIS A 166 8.76 14.24 -2.79
C HIS A 166 7.86 14.75 -1.65
N ARG A 167 6.58 14.96 -1.94
CA ARG A 167 5.59 15.36 -0.94
C ARG A 167 5.41 14.32 0.16
N LEU A 168 5.38 13.05 -0.21
CA LEU A 168 5.29 11.95 0.75
C LEU A 168 6.50 11.91 1.67
N MET A 169 7.70 12.00 1.11
CA MET A 169 8.94 12.04 1.90
C MET A 169 8.97 13.22 2.86
N LYS A 170 8.47 14.36 2.45
CA LYS A 170 8.33 15.53 3.31
C LYS A 170 7.38 15.27 4.49
N CYS A 171 6.22 14.67 4.23
CA CYS A 171 5.27 14.29 5.29
C CYS A 171 5.89 13.30 6.29
N ILE A 172 6.62 12.31 5.81
CA ILE A 172 7.28 11.31 6.64
C ILE A 172 8.37 11.98 7.49
N SER A 173 9.17 12.86 6.90
CA SER A 173 10.21 13.61 7.61
C SER A 173 9.63 14.48 8.73
N GLU A 174 8.58 15.23 8.45
CA GLU A 174 7.89 16.08 9.43
C GLU A 174 7.30 15.25 10.59
N ALA A 175 6.76 14.08 10.30
CA ALA A 175 6.23 13.18 11.33
C ALA A 175 7.32 12.62 12.24
N ARG A 176 8.53 12.44 11.74
CA ARG A 176 9.67 11.93 12.51
C ARG A 176 10.29 12.98 13.44
N GLU A 177 10.10 14.24 13.15
CA GLU A 177 10.62 15.36 13.94
C GLU A 177 9.77 15.67 15.20
N LYS A 178 8.61 15.05 15.28
CA LYS A 178 7.73 15.15 16.45
C LYS A 178 8.05 13.99 17.41
#